data_e8ef5e275707f30c06d505156d6de4d2
#
_entry.id   e8ef5e275707f30c06d505156d6de4d2
#
_cell.length_a   1.000
_cell.length_b   1.000
_cell.length_c   1.000
_cell.angle_alpha   90.00
_cell.angle_beta   90.00
_cell.angle_gamma   90.00
#
_symmetry.space_group_name_H-M   'P 1'
#
loop_
_entity.id
_entity.type
_entity.pdbx_description
1 polymer ?
#
loop_
_entity_poly.entity_id
_entity_poly.type
_entity_poly.pdbx_seq_one_letter_code
_entity_poly.pdbx_strand_id
1 'polypeptide(L)'
;DLPSEEVRYTLERGENLLVVVLLGLKAPPTEEVVNSKEVASVQTLPEKEGVRVLIRTKGPVEVTVSRYKDPERLVLDLSLAQKATAPPPPPKPKPPDPPKPVVLLDPGHGGVDPGMVGHVVEKEVVLDVALRLKRLLEKEGIEVRLTRDKDMHLSPDKREDLSRRAAMADSSRVNLFISIHVNATPTHTARGVEAYYFGRAQDPRVVAQVIRENGGGELGRRLTEEAKSVAERILTDIVAQANQRYSQRLAEHLGRKLSQATGRPYRGRSPGD
;
A
#
# COMPACT_ATOMS: atom_id res chain seq x y z
N ASP A 1 1.42 27.05 -16.62
CA ASP A 1 0.30 26.43 -17.33
C ASP A 1 0.59 24.94 -17.49
N LEU A 2 -0.44 24.11 -17.39
CA LEU A 2 -0.35 22.68 -17.54
C LEU A 2 -1.00 22.23 -18.85
N PRO A 3 -0.48 21.20 -19.54
CA PRO A 3 -1.01 20.76 -20.83
C PRO A 3 -2.32 19.99 -20.71
N SER A 4 -2.68 19.47 -19.53
CA SER A 4 -3.94 18.72 -19.31
C SER A 4 -4.36 18.68 -17.83
N GLU A 5 -5.62 18.32 -17.56
CA GLU A 5 -6.16 18.13 -16.21
C GLU A 5 -5.55 16.91 -15.48
N GLU A 6 -4.89 16.00 -16.18
CA GLU A 6 -4.35 14.75 -15.63
C GLU A 6 -2.97 14.88 -14.98
N VAL A 7 -2.35 16.06 -15.01
CA VAL A 7 -1.04 16.26 -14.41
C VAL A 7 -1.12 16.11 -12.90
N ARG A 8 -0.46 15.10 -12.40
CA ARG A 8 -0.31 14.83 -10.96
C ARG A 8 0.93 15.54 -10.43
N TYR A 9 0.88 15.97 -9.18
CA TYR A 9 2.03 16.59 -8.54
C TYR A 9 2.23 16.08 -7.13
N THR A 10 3.48 16.17 -6.66
CA THR A 10 3.84 16.04 -5.25
C THR A 10 4.57 17.31 -4.81
N LEU A 11 4.39 17.70 -3.55
CA LEU A 11 5.04 18.86 -2.95
C LEU A 11 5.76 18.45 -1.67
N GLU A 12 7.07 18.66 -1.66
CA GLU A 12 7.91 18.45 -0.47
C GLU A 12 8.39 19.82 0.02
N ARG A 13 8.44 19.98 1.35
CA ARG A 13 8.84 21.23 2.01
C ARG A 13 10.09 21.02 2.83
N GLY A 14 11.15 21.78 2.50
CA GLY A 14 12.34 21.97 3.33
C GLY A 14 12.34 23.34 3.98
N GLU A 15 13.37 23.66 4.73
CA GLU A 15 13.47 24.93 5.48
C GLU A 15 13.48 26.16 4.53
N ASN A 16 14.22 26.09 3.42
CA ASN A 16 14.32 27.15 2.42
C ASN A 16 14.24 26.58 0.98
N LEU A 17 13.58 25.46 0.82
CA LEU A 17 13.46 24.77 -0.46
C LEU A 17 12.10 24.08 -0.55
N LEU A 18 11.37 24.37 -1.62
CA LEU A 18 10.20 23.61 -2.01
C LEU A 18 10.54 22.77 -3.25
N VAL A 19 10.12 21.53 -3.25
CA VAL A 19 10.29 20.61 -4.38
C VAL A 19 8.92 20.21 -4.88
N VAL A 20 8.60 20.55 -6.12
CA VAL A 20 7.37 20.15 -6.81
C VAL A 20 7.76 19.18 -7.91
N VAL A 21 7.23 17.97 -7.88
CA VAL A 21 7.39 17.00 -8.95
C VAL A 21 6.09 16.91 -9.73
N LEU A 22 6.16 17.22 -11.01
CA LEU A 22 5.04 17.18 -11.95
C LEU A 22 5.18 15.93 -12.82
N LEU A 23 4.29 14.97 -12.65
CA LEU A 23 4.34 13.70 -13.38
C LEU A 23 3.69 13.84 -14.76
N GLY A 24 4.24 13.13 -15.74
CA GLY A 24 3.71 13.12 -17.12
C GLY A 24 4.10 14.34 -17.96
N LEU A 25 4.87 15.28 -17.42
CA LEU A 25 5.35 16.47 -18.14
C LEU A 25 6.77 16.29 -18.65
N LYS A 26 7.07 17.04 -19.72
CA LYS A 26 8.44 17.22 -20.20
C LYS A 26 8.73 18.72 -20.31
N ALA A 27 9.81 19.15 -19.71
CA ALA A 27 10.31 20.53 -19.86
C ALA A 27 11.84 20.50 -19.94
N PRO A 28 12.46 21.45 -20.66
CA PRO A 28 13.90 21.60 -20.65
C PRO A 28 14.37 22.01 -19.25
N PRO A 29 15.65 21.76 -18.92
CA PRO A 29 16.24 22.32 -17.71
C PRO A 29 16.29 23.83 -17.82
N THR A 30 15.83 24.52 -16.79
CA THR A 30 15.88 25.97 -16.69
C THR A 30 16.30 26.37 -15.27
N GLU A 31 16.91 27.54 -15.17
CA GLU A 31 17.16 28.17 -13.89
C GLU A 31 16.87 29.68 -14.04
N GLU A 32 16.02 30.19 -13.18
CA GLU A 32 15.59 31.57 -13.16
C GLU A 32 15.78 32.16 -11.76
N VAL A 33 16.49 33.29 -11.70
CA VAL A 33 16.61 34.10 -10.49
C VAL A 33 15.39 35.00 -10.41
N VAL A 34 14.60 34.82 -9.34
CA VAL A 34 13.35 35.56 -9.16
C VAL A 34 13.58 36.76 -8.23
N ASN A 35 13.19 37.93 -8.70
CA ASN A 35 13.26 39.14 -7.88
C ASN A 35 11.97 39.34 -7.05
N SER A 36 11.73 38.43 -6.12
CA SER A 36 10.62 38.51 -5.15
C SER A 36 11.17 38.59 -3.72
N LYS A 37 10.28 38.90 -2.77
CA LYS A 37 10.65 38.91 -1.34
C LYS A 37 10.74 37.47 -0.79
N GLU A 38 9.97 36.54 -1.36
CA GLU A 38 9.79 35.17 -0.90
C GLU A 38 10.74 34.21 -1.60
N VAL A 39 10.92 34.37 -2.91
CA VAL A 39 11.63 33.40 -3.77
C VAL A 39 12.96 33.96 -4.22
N ALA A 40 14.02 33.17 -4.13
CA ALA A 40 15.35 33.47 -4.61
C ALA A 40 15.58 32.97 -6.05
N SER A 41 15.21 31.71 -6.31
CA SER A 41 15.32 31.12 -7.64
C SER A 41 14.33 29.97 -7.84
N VAL A 42 14.03 29.73 -9.12
CA VAL A 42 13.26 28.56 -9.56
C VAL A 42 14.10 27.78 -10.55
N GLN A 43 14.27 26.50 -10.33
CA GLN A 43 15.02 25.62 -11.22
C GLN A 43 14.12 24.47 -11.66
N THR A 44 14.10 24.18 -12.94
CA THR A 44 13.37 23.07 -13.53
C THR A 44 14.36 22.01 -13.99
N LEU A 45 14.14 20.77 -13.57
CA LEU A 45 14.98 19.62 -13.90
C LEU A 45 14.13 18.54 -14.55
N PRO A 46 14.46 18.07 -15.77
CA PRO A 46 13.78 16.95 -16.36
C PRO A 46 14.08 15.66 -15.59
N GLU A 47 13.07 14.83 -15.39
CA GLU A 47 13.17 13.48 -14.82
C GLU A 47 12.61 12.45 -15.81
N LYS A 48 12.88 11.17 -15.54
CA LYS A 48 12.43 10.07 -16.40
C LYS A 48 10.91 10.04 -16.61
N GLU A 49 10.16 10.39 -15.57
CA GLU A 49 8.69 10.28 -15.54
C GLU A 49 8.00 11.63 -15.35
N GLY A 50 8.74 12.73 -15.46
CA GLY A 50 8.17 14.06 -15.25
C GLY A 50 9.19 15.17 -15.17
N VAL A 51 8.84 16.21 -14.42
CA VAL A 51 9.65 17.40 -14.22
C VAL A 51 9.72 17.72 -12.74
N ARG A 52 10.90 17.94 -12.22
CA ARG A 52 11.13 18.44 -10.87
C ARG A 52 11.36 19.93 -10.89
N VAL A 53 10.59 20.66 -10.12
CA VAL A 53 10.73 22.11 -9.94
C VAL A 53 11.25 22.37 -8.53
N LEU A 54 12.42 22.99 -8.44
CA LEU A 54 13.05 23.39 -7.19
C LEU A 54 12.82 24.89 -7.00
N ILE A 55 12.15 25.28 -5.94
CA ILE A 55 11.90 26.68 -5.60
C ILE A 55 12.69 26.99 -4.32
N ARG A 56 13.76 27.77 -4.47
CA ARG A 56 14.55 28.25 -3.33
C ARG A 56 13.90 29.50 -2.76
N THR A 57 13.62 29.50 -1.48
CA THR A 57 13.02 30.62 -0.77
C THR A 57 14.04 31.40 0.02
N LYS A 58 13.77 32.68 0.28
CA LYS A 58 14.65 33.57 1.05
C LYS A 58 14.46 33.43 2.56
N GLY A 59 13.54 32.57 2.99
CA GLY A 59 13.23 32.24 4.37
C GLY A 59 12.12 31.20 4.43
N PRO A 60 11.69 30.78 5.61
CA PRO A 60 10.56 29.89 5.76
C PRO A 60 9.30 30.50 5.15
N VAL A 61 8.58 29.74 4.35
CA VAL A 61 7.35 30.20 3.67
C VAL A 61 6.15 29.30 3.98
N GLU A 62 5.00 29.94 4.06
CA GLU A 62 3.71 29.24 3.97
C GLU A 62 3.36 29.10 2.48
N VAL A 63 2.83 27.96 2.09
CA VAL A 63 2.48 27.61 0.71
C VAL A 63 1.02 27.22 0.65
N THR A 64 0.27 27.92 -0.20
CA THR A 64 -1.07 27.52 -0.61
C THR A 64 -1.02 27.09 -2.06
N VAL A 65 -1.56 25.90 -2.36
CA VAL A 65 -1.61 25.37 -3.72
C VAL A 65 -3.03 25.44 -4.23
N SER A 66 -3.19 26.08 -5.38
CA SER A 66 -4.48 26.26 -6.06
C SER A 66 -4.39 25.74 -7.49
N ARG A 67 -5.46 25.10 -7.97
CA ARG A 67 -5.58 24.63 -9.34
C ARG A 67 -6.68 25.41 -10.05
N TYR A 68 -6.37 25.96 -11.20
CA TYR A 68 -7.30 26.75 -12.02
C TYR A 68 -7.48 26.07 -13.37
N LYS A 69 -8.70 26.19 -13.92
CA LYS A 69 -9.06 25.74 -15.26
C LYS A 69 -9.11 26.95 -16.21
N ASP A 70 -8.88 26.70 -17.49
CA ASP A 70 -8.94 27.70 -18.58
C ASP A 70 -7.97 28.91 -18.44
N PRO A 71 -6.68 28.75 -18.71
CA PRO A 71 -5.97 27.50 -18.98
C PRO A 71 -5.66 26.74 -17.69
N GLU A 72 -5.44 25.43 -17.82
CA GLU A 72 -5.09 24.59 -16.67
C GLU A 72 -3.78 25.06 -16.02
N ARG A 73 -3.82 25.42 -14.75
CA ARG A 73 -2.67 25.98 -14.00
C ARG A 73 -2.58 25.40 -12.60
N LEU A 74 -1.36 25.11 -12.19
CA LEU A 74 -1.03 24.91 -10.78
C LEU A 74 -0.36 26.19 -10.27
N VAL A 75 -0.99 26.83 -9.30
CA VAL A 75 -0.50 28.07 -8.68
C VAL A 75 -0.05 27.77 -7.27
N LEU A 76 1.16 28.17 -6.94
CA LEU A 76 1.70 28.12 -5.59
C LEU A 76 1.81 29.55 -5.06
N ASP A 77 0.95 29.92 -4.15
CA ASP A 77 1.02 31.18 -3.44
C ASP A 77 1.96 31.02 -2.23
N LEU A 78 3.02 31.83 -2.24
CA LEU A 78 4.07 31.79 -1.22
C LEU A 78 4.01 33.07 -0.40
N SER A 79 3.98 32.97 0.92
CA SER A 79 4.14 34.09 1.83
C SER A 79 5.24 33.80 2.85
N LEU A 80 6.09 34.79 3.14
CA LEU A 80 7.08 34.63 4.23
C LEU A 80 6.33 34.40 5.56
N ALA A 81 6.75 33.37 6.27
CA ALA A 81 6.23 33.11 7.61
C ALA A 81 6.60 34.30 8.51
N GLN A 82 5.62 35.12 8.84
CA GLN A 82 5.83 36.24 9.76
C GLN A 82 6.15 35.71 11.15
N LYS A 83 7.26 36.15 11.73
CA LYS A 83 7.50 35.96 13.18
C LYS A 83 6.32 36.56 13.94
N ALA A 84 5.51 35.70 14.53
CA ALA A 84 4.29 36.10 15.23
C ALA A 84 4.59 37.10 16.35
N THR A 85 4.09 38.33 16.21
CA THR A 85 3.99 39.35 17.28
C THR A 85 2.55 39.80 17.51
N ALA A 86 1.58 39.00 17.07
CA ALA A 86 0.16 39.23 17.33
C ALA A 86 -0.38 38.17 18.32
N PRO A 87 -1.37 38.50 19.19
CA PRO A 87 -2.03 37.50 20.01
C PRO A 87 -2.62 36.40 19.11
N PRO A 88 -2.55 35.15 19.54
CA PRO A 88 -2.98 34.05 18.67
C PRO A 88 -4.42 34.27 18.22
N PRO A 89 -4.71 34.18 16.91
CA PRO A 89 -6.09 34.15 16.43
C PRO A 89 -6.82 32.98 17.12
N PRO A 90 -8.15 33.08 17.33
CA PRO A 90 -8.89 31.99 17.91
C PRO A 90 -8.57 30.68 17.17
N PRO A 91 -8.44 29.55 17.86
CA PRO A 91 -7.96 28.32 17.26
C PRO A 91 -8.85 28.02 16.04
N LYS A 92 -8.22 28.01 14.86
CA LYS A 92 -8.88 27.50 13.66
C LYS A 92 -9.36 26.09 14.01
N PRO A 93 -10.58 25.69 13.61
CA PRO A 93 -11.03 24.33 13.83
C PRO A 93 -9.92 23.40 13.34
N LYS A 94 -9.47 22.51 14.24
CA LYS A 94 -8.42 21.53 13.95
C LYS A 94 -8.80 20.85 12.65
N PRO A 95 -7.91 20.78 11.64
CA PRO A 95 -8.22 20.02 10.45
C PRO A 95 -8.69 18.64 10.91
N PRO A 96 -9.69 18.06 10.29
CA PRO A 96 -10.14 16.73 10.67
C PRO A 96 -8.91 15.82 10.71
N ASP A 97 -8.81 15.02 11.76
CA ASP A 97 -7.72 14.07 11.91
C ASP A 97 -7.62 13.25 10.61
N PRO A 98 -6.42 13.01 10.09
CA PRO A 98 -6.27 12.22 8.88
C PRO A 98 -7.03 10.91 9.05
N PRO A 99 -7.72 10.43 8.00
CA PRO A 99 -8.48 9.20 8.11
C PRO A 99 -7.58 8.10 8.64
N LYS A 100 -8.08 7.35 9.62
CA LYS A 100 -7.34 6.23 10.21
C LYS A 100 -6.99 5.22 9.10
N PRO A 101 -5.77 4.69 9.09
CA PRO A 101 -5.44 3.64 8.15
C PRO A 101 -6.33 2.42 8.41
N VAL A 102 -6.81 1.81 7.34
CA VAL A 102 -7.70 0.63 7.38
C VAL A 102 -6.91 -0.60 6.95
N VAL A 103 -6.87 -1.59 7.82
CA VAL A 103 -6.31 -2.92 7.53
C VAL A 103 -7.44 -3.93 7.41
N LEU A 104 -7.50 -4.66 6.31
CA LEU A 104 -8.38 -5.79 6.13
C LEU A 104 -7.58 -7.07 6.40
N LEU A 105 -7.98 -7.80 7.44
CA LEU A 105 -7.44 -9.13 7.73
C LEU A 105 -8.37 -10.19 7.14
N ASP A 106 -7.76 -11.13 6.44
CA ASP A 106 -8.45 -12.26 5.81
C ASP A 106 -8.00 -13.57 6.48
N PRO A 107 -8.70 -14.05 7.54
CA PRO A 107 -8.47 -15.39 8.03
C PRO A 107 -8.93 -16.40 6.98
N GLY A 108 -7.98 -17.12 6.38
CA GLY A 108 -8.25 -18.08 5.31
C GLY A 108 -9.27 -19.14 5.70
N HIS A 109 -9.85 -19.80 4.70
CA HIS A 109 -10.82 -20.88 4.90
C HIS A 109 -12.09 -20.46 5.67
N GLY A 110 -12.81 -21.39 6.26
CA GLY A 110 -14.01 -21.16 7.09
C GLY A 110 -15.24 -21.91 6.60
N GLY A 111 -16.19 -22.15 7.51
CA GLY A 111 -17.40 -22.90 7.22
C GLY A 111 -17.08 -24.33 6.76
N VAL A 112 -17.50 -24.67 5.53
CA VAL A 112 -17.29 -26.00 4.93
C VAL A 112 -15.83 -26.26 4.51
N ASP A 113 -15.02 -25.21 4.35
CA ASP A 113 -13.61 -25.32 4.02
C ASP A 113 -12.76 -25.29 5.31
N PRO A 114 -12.29 -26.43 5.81
CA PRO A 114 -11.51 -26.48 7.05
C PRO A 114 -10.07 -25.97 6.87
N GLY A 115 -9.59 -25.84 5.62
CA GLY A 115 -8.18 -25.72 5.33
C GLY A 115 -7.43 -27.00 5.68
N MET A 116 -6.21 -26.89 6.14
CA MET A 116 -5.44 -28.02 6.61
C MET A 116 -6.02 -28.59 7.93
N VAL A 117 -6.09 -29.91 8.01
CA VAL A 117 -6.55 -30.66 9.19
C VAL A 117 -5.39 -31.51 9.69
N GLY A 118 -5.01 -31.31 10.96
CA GLY A 118 -3.98 -32.06 11.65
C GLY A 118 -4.26 -32.10 13.14
N HIS A 119 -3.28 -31.75 13.97
CA HIS A 119 -3.51 -31.57 15.41
C HIS A 119 -4.44 -30.40 15.71
N VAL A 120 -4.54 -29.48 14.79
CA VAL A 120 -5.44 -28.31 14.79
C VAL A 120 -6.10 -28.20 13.43
N VAL A 121 -7.20 -27.47 13.37
CA VAL A 121 -7.88 -27.13 12.11
C VAL A 121 -7.48 -25.72 11.71
N GLU A 122 -7.00 -25.55 10.48
CA GLU A 122 -6.45 -24.28 10.02
C GLU A 122 -7.43 -23.11 10.19
N LYS A 123 -8.69 -23.28 9.75
CA LYS A 123 -9.71 -22.23 9.83
C LYS A 123 -9.93 -21.65 11.23
N GLU A 124 -9.71 -22.47 12.27
CA GLU A 124 -9.87 -22.08 13.68
C GLU A 124 -8.65 -21.25 14.14
N VAL A 125 -7.46 -21.75 13.82
CA VAL A 125 -6.19 -21.09 14.20
C VAL A 125 -6.08 -19.73 13.55
N VAL A 126 -6.32 -19.62 12.23
CA VAL A 126 -6.19 -18.36 11.53
C VAL A 126 -7.23 -17.32 11.98
N LEU A 127 -8.41 -17.78 12.39
CA LEU A 127 -9.44 -16.91 12.95
C LEU A 127 -9.00 -16.37 14.33
N ASP A 128 -8.49 -17.21 15.22
CA ASP A 128 -8.00 -16.78 16.54
C ASP A 128 -6.84 -15.79 16.39
N VAL A 129 -5.89 -16.06 15.48
CA VAL A 129 -4.78 -15.14 15.17
C VAL A 129 -5.31 -13.80 14.66
N ALA A 130 -6.25 -13.80 13.71
CA ALA A 130 -6.81 -12.58 13.13
C ALA A 130 -7.55 -11.73 14.19
N LEU A 131 -8.34 -12.38 15.07
CA LEU A 131 -9.05 -11.69 16.14
C LEU A 131 -8.11 -11.10 17.19
N ARG A 132 -6.99 -11.76 17.50
CA ARG A 132 -5.94 -11.21 18.38
C ARG A 132 -5.23 -10.04 17.72
N LEU A 133 -4.84 -10.19 16.47
CA LEU A 133 -4.16 -9.15 15.69
C LEU A 133 -5.05 -7.90 15.55
N LYS A 134 -6.34 -8.08 15.27
CA LYS A 134 -7.33 -7.00 15.24
C LYS A 134 -7.25 -6.17 16.52
N ARG A 135 -7.37 -6.81 17.70
CA ARG A 135 -7.34 -6.12 18.99
C ARG A 135 -6.02 -5.35 19.23
N LEU A 136 -4.89 -5.87 18.75
CA LEU A 136 -3.60 -5.21 18.87
C LEU A 136 -3.50 -3.99 17.98
N LEU A 137 -3.90 -4.11 16.72
CA LEU A 137 -3.86 -3.01 15.75
C LEU A 137 -4.84 -1.88 16.12
N GLU A 138 -6.02 -2.23 16.63
CA GLU A 138 -7.01 -1.23 17.08
C GLU A 138 -6.50 -0.39 18.25
N LYS A 139 -5.70 -0.98 19.16
CA LYS A 139 -5.03 -0.24 20.25
C LYS A 139 -4.02 0.79 19.72
N GLU A 140 -3.42 0.52 18.57
CA GLU A 140 -2.50 1.44 17.88
C GLU A 140 -3.24 2.47 16.99
N GLY A 141 -4.56 2.55 17.08
CA GLY A 141 -5.38 3.52 16.34
C GLY A 141 -5.66 3.15 14.88
N ILE A 142 -5.38 1.92 14.48
CA ILE A 142 -5.66 1.40 13.15
C ILE A 142 -7.08 0.85 13.09
N GLU A 143 -7.86 1.21 12.08
CA GLU A 143 -9.15 0.58 11.83
C GLU A 143 -8.92 -0.82 11.24
N VAL A 144 -9.53 -1.84 11.83
CA VAL A 144 -9.35 -3.22 11.35
C VAL A 144 -10.69 -3.83 10.95
N ARG A 145 -10.76 -4.28 9.72
CA ARG A 145 -11.88 -5.06 9.17
C ARG A 145 -11.45 -6.51 9.00
N LEU A 146 -12.41 -7.42 9.02
CA LEU A 146 -12.21 -8.85 8.81
C LEU A 146 -13.06 -9.31 7.64
N THR A 147 -12.55 -10.22 6.81
CA THR A 147 -13.37 -10.89 5.78
C THR A 147 -14.39 -11.83 6.43
N ARG A 148 -14.02 -12.45 7.56
CA ARG A 148 -14.91 -13.21 8.45
C ARG A 148 -14.47 -13.05 9.91
N ASP A 149 -15.42 -13.01 10.82
CA ASP A 149 -15.21 -12.86 12.26
C ASP A 149 -15.65 -14.08 13.07
N LYS A 150 -16.13 -15.12 12.39
CA LYS A 150 -16.58 -16.40 12.94
C LYS A 150 -16.29 -17.54 11.96
N ASP A 151 -16.61 -18.79 12.35
CA ASP A 151 -16.48 -19.94 11.46
C ASP A 151 -17.58 -19.90 10.39
N MET A 152 -17.28 -19.27 9.27
CA MET A 152 -18.15 -19.16 8.10
C MET A 152 -17.33 -19.01 6.82
N HIS A 153 -17.88 -19.40 5.70
CA HIS A 153 -17.43 -19.04 4.36
C HIS A 153 -18.29 -17.88 3.83
N LEU A 154 -17.79 -17.14 2.86
CA LEU A 154 -18.53 -16.08 2.17
C LEU A 154 -19.39 -16.63 1.03
N SER A 155 -19.02 -17.78 0.50
CA SER A 155 -19.80 -18.62 -0.43
C SER A 155 -19.37 -20.08 -0.31
N PRO A 156 -20.28 -21.05 -0.49
CA PRO A 156 -19.92 -22.46 -0.60
C PRO A 156 -19.14 -22.77 -1.87
N ASP A 157 -19.28 -21.95 -2.92
CA ASP A 157 -18.45 -22.02 -4.13
C ASP A 157 -17.09 -21.36 -3.88
N LYS A 158 -16.01 -22.10 -4.07
CA LYS A 158 -14.65 -21.64 -3.76
C LYS A 158 -14.26 -20.40 -4.58
N ARG A 159 -14.64 -20.36 -5.87
CA ARG A 159 -14.33 -19.21 -6.74
C ARG A 159 -15.06 -17.96 -6.26
N GLU A 160 -16.33 -18.12 -5.93
CA GLU A 160 -17.14 -17.01 -5.43
C GLU A 160 -16.66 -16.56 -4.05
N ASP A 161 -16.28 -17.48 -3.14
CA ASP A 161 -15.69 -17.15 -1.84
C ASP A 161 -14.44 -16.28 -2.00
N LEU A 162 -13.47 -16.71 -2.81
CA LEU A 162 -12.26 -15.96 -3.09
C LEU A 162 -12.55 -14.59 -3.75
N SER A 163 -13.50 -14.55 -4.67
CA SER A 163 -13.91 -13.30 -5.34
C SER A 163 -14.52 -12.30 -4.35
N ARG A 164 -15.36 -12.77 -3.43
CA ARG A 164 -15.98 -11.95 -2.38
C ARG A 164 -14.92 -11.41 -1.41
N ARG A 165 -13.94 -12.22 -1.00
CA ARG A 165 -12.80 -11.79 -0.17
C ARG A 165 -12.00 -10.68 -0.87
N ALA A 166 -11.67 -10.89 -2.15
CA ALA A 166 -10.96 -9.91 -2.96
C ALA A 166 -11.74 -8.59 -3.12
N ALA A 167 -13.07 -8.67 -3.32
CA ALA A 167 -13.92 -7.49 -3.44
C ALA A 167 -13.99 -6.65 -2.16
N MET A 168 -13.79 -7.27 -0.98
CA MET A 168 -13.70 -6.53 0.29
C MET A 168 -12.40 -5.71 0.41
N ALA A 169 -11.37 -6.03 -0.37
CA ALA A 169 -10.08 -5.33 -0.42
C ALA A 169 -10.11 -4.09 -1.34
N ASP A 170 -11.26 -3.45 -1.50
CA ASP A 170 -11.40 -2.22 -2.30
C ASP A 170 -10.41 -1.16 -1.83
N SER A 171 -9.50 -0.78 -2.74
CA SER A 171 -8.42 0.17 -2.48
C SER A 171 -8.88 1.57 -2.08
N SER A 172 -10.14 1.93 -2.38
CA SER A 172 -10.75 3.20 -1.92
C SER A 172 -11.02 3.24 -0.42
N ARG A 173 -11.02 2.07 0.24
CA ARG A 173 -11.40 1.91 1.64
C ARG A 173 -10.42 1.11 2.49
N VAL A 174 -9.47 0.42 1.87
CA VAL A 174 -8.51 -0.47 2.51
C VAL A 174 -7.10 -0.06 2.12
N ASN A 175 -6.26 0.24 3.12
CA ASN A 175 -4.87 0.60 2.89
C ASN A 175 -3.96 -0.63 2.81
N LEU A 176 -4.34 -1.71 3.48
CA LEU A 176 -3.56 -2.95 3.52
C LEU A 176 -4.48 -4.15 3.67
N PHE A 177 -4.30 -5.15 2.80
CA PHE A 177 -4.92 -6.47 2.89
C PHE A 177 -3.88 -7.50 3.35
N ILE A 178 -4.21 -8.29 4.37
CA ILE A 178 -3.35 -9.36 4.90
C ILE A 178 -4.17 -10.63 5.00
N SER A 179 -3.85 -11.64 4.19
CA SER A 179 -4.40 -12.99 4.34
C SER A 179 -3.52 -13.83 5.27
N ILE A 180 -4.15 -14.60 6.14
CA ILE A 180 -3.51 -15.40 7.19
C ILE A 180 -3.83 -16.88 6.95
N HIS A 181 -2.78 -17.67 6.79
CA HIS A 181 -2.84 -19.11 6.55
C HIS A 181 -1.88 -19.87 7.47
N VAL A 182 -2.12 -21.15 7.67
CA VAL A 182 -1.22 -22.10 8.34
C VAL A 182 -0.97 -23.26 7.39
N ASN A 183 0.13 -23.18 6.66
CA ASN A 183 0.48 -24.18 5.67
C ASN A 183 0.99 -25.47 6.31
N ALA A 184 0.64 -26.62 5.74
CA ALA A 184 1.26 -27.88 6.05
C ALA A 184 1.70 -28.62 4.79
N THR A 185 2.71 -29.46 4.96
CA THR A 185 3.08 -30.44 3.95
C THR A 185 2.41 -31.78 4.26
N PRO A 186 2.16 -32.65 3.27
CA PRO A 186 1.62 -33.99 3.51
C PRO A 186 2.45 -34.83 4.50
N THR A 187 3.76 -34.53 4.58
CA THR A 187 4.67 -35.21 5.50
C THR A 187 4.70 -34.60 6.90
N HIS A 188 3.99 -33.51 7.15
CA HIS A 188 3.96 -32.75 8.42
C HIS A 188 5.35 -32.35 8.95
N THR A 189 6.36 -32.32 8.07
CA THR A 189 7.75 -31.98 8.41
C THR A 189 8.12 -30.54 8.18
N ALA A 190 7.32 -29.80 7.40
CA ALA A 190 7.57 -28.39 7.13
C ALA A 190 7.48 -27.57 8.41
N ARG A 191 8.49 -26.74 8.65
CA ARG A 191 8.55 -25.82 9.78
C ARG A 191 9.11 -24.51 9.29
N GLY A 192 8.56 -23.39 9.77
CA GLY A 192 9.06 -22.05 9.42
C GLY A 192 7.95 -21.05 9.29
N VAL A 193 8.35 -19.84 8.95
CA VAL A 193 7.48 -18.71 8.66
C VAL A 193 7.64 -18.35 7.19
N GLU A 194 6.54 -18.11 6.52
CA GLU A 194 6.49 -17.66 5.14
C GLU A 194 5.68 -16.35 5.07
N ALA A 195 6.14 -15.40 4.30
CA ALA A 195 5.40 -14.18 4.01
C ALA A 195 5.49 -13.92 2.51
N TYR A 196 4.34 -13.77 1.88
CA TYR A 196 4.20 -13.55 0.47
C TYR A 196 3.61 -12.16 0.23
N TYR A 197 3.89 -11.59 -0.92
CA TYR A 197 3.26 -10.37 -1.37
C TYR A 197 2.75 -10.53 -2.80
N PHE A 198 1.77 -9.73 -3.15
CA PHE A 198 1.19 -9.77 -4.49
C PHE A 198 2.20 -9.32 -5.54
N GLY A 199 2.48 -10.19 -6.52
CA GLY A 199 3.45 -9.95 -7.58
C GLY A 199 3.58 -11.14 -8.52
N ARG A 200 4.57 -11.08 -9.42
CA ARG A 200 4.87 -12.21 -10.31
C ARG A 200 5.57 -13.31 -9.52
N ALA A 201 4.85 -14.36 -9.18
CA ALA A 201 5.46 -15.55 -8.60
C ALA A 201 6.21 -16.32 -9.68
N GLN A 202 7.55 -16.38 -9.57
CA GLN A 202 8.40 -17.17 -10.46
C GLN A 202 8.84 -18.49 -9.80
N ASP A 203 8.86 -18.58 -8.48
CA ASP A 203 9.18 -19.80 -7.76
C ASP A 203 8.05 -20.85 -7.89
N PRO A 204 8.30 -22.02 -8.51
CA PRO A 204 7.29 -23.07 -8.68
C PRO A 204 6.65 -23.53 -7.36
N ARG A 205 7.36 -23.41 -6.23
CA ARG A 205 6.84 -23.79 -4.90
C ARG A 205 5.80 -22.80 -4.43
N VAL A 206 6.01 -21.51 -4.66
CA VAL A 206 5.02 -20.45 -4.37
C VAL A 206 3.78 -20.66 -5.21
N VAL A 207 3.96 -20.91 -6.51
CA VAL A 207 2.83 -21.20 -7.42
C VAL A 207 2.07 -22.44 -6.96
N ALA A 208 2.76 -23.53 -6.59
CA ALA A 208 2.10 -24.74 -6.09
C ALA A 208 1.36 -24.50 -4.78
N GLN A 209 1.84 -23.61 -3.91
CA GLN A 209 1.13 -23.22 -2.69
C GLN A 209 -0.13 -22.44 -3.02
N VAL A 210 -0.05 -21.42 -3.88
CA VAL A 210 -1.21 -20.63 -4.31
C VAL A 210 -2.29 -21.52 -4.95
N ILE A 211 -1.88 -22.49 -5.79
CA ILE A 211 -2.81 -23.47 -6.36
C ILE A 211 -3.55 -24.26 -5.27
N ARG A 212 -2.86 -24.70 -4.21
CA ARG A 212 -3.49 -25.41 -3.09
C ARG A 212 -4.51 -24.53 -2.36
N GLU A 213 -4.14 -23.29 -2.03
CA GLU A 213 -5.03 -22.33 -1.35
C GLU A 213 -6.26 -22.00 -2.19
N ASN A 214 -6.12 -21.97 -3.51
CA ASN A 214 -7.23 -21.76 -4.45
C ASN A 214 -8.10 -23.00 -4.69
N GLY A 215 -7.96 -24.04 -3.86
CA GLY A 215 -8.79 -25.25 -3.92
C GLY A 215 -8.11 -26.49 -4.49
N GLY A 216 -6.83 -26.39 -4.89
CA GLY A 216 -6.03 -27.50 -5.41
C GLY A 216 -6.49 -28.02 -6.79
N GLY A 217 -5.78 -29.03 -7.30
CA GLY A 217 -6.14 -29.71 -8.55
C GLY A 217 -6.31 -28.78 -9.76
N GLU A 218 -7.23 -29.11 -10.62
CA GLU A 218 -7.53 -28.33 -11.84
C GLU A 218 -8.23 -27.01 -11.54
N LEU A 219 -9.12 -27.00 -10.55
CA LEU A 219 -9.79 -25.77 -10.11
C LEU A 219 -8.78 -24.76 -9.60
N GLY A 220 -7.89 -25.17 -8.69
CA GLY A 220 -6.86 -24.29 -8.14
C GLY A 220 -5.91 -23.75 -9.21
N ARG A 221 -5.51 -24.59 -10.20
CA ARG A 221 -4.69 -24.13 -11.33
C ARG A 221 -5.39 -23.05 -12.14
N ARG A 222 -6.64 -23.28 -12.51
CA ARG A 222 -7.43 -22.33 -13.30
C ARG A 222 -7.61 -21.01 -12.58
N LEU A 223 -7.99 -21.03 -11.30
CA LEU A 223 -8.15 -19.80 -10.49
C LEU A 223 -6.83 -19.04 -10.32
N THR A 224 -5.73 -19.76 -10.15
CA THR A 224 -4.39 -19.16 -10.05
C THR A 224 -3.97 -18.50 -11.37
N GLU A 225 -4.23 -19.12 -12.50
CA GLU A 225 -3.90 -18.56 -13.82
C GLU A 225 -4.77 -17.34 -14.16
N GLU A 226 -6.07 -17.37 -13.82
CA GLU A 226 -6.96 -16.21 -13.93
C GLU A 226 -6.43 -15.03 -13.07
N ALA A 227 -6.08 -15.29 -11.82
CA ALA A 227 -5.52 -14.28 -10.92
C ALA A 227 -4.20 -13.71 -11.44
N LYS A 228 -3.32 -14.56 -11.99
CA LYS A 228 -2.05 -14.16 -12.58
C LYS A 228 -2.26 -13.22 -13.78
N SER A 229 -3.18 -13.53 -14.66
CA SER A 229 -3.50 -12.68 -15.83
C SER A 229 -4.04 -11.31 -15.44
N VAL A 230 -4.80 -11.23 -14.35
CA VAL A 230 -5.26 -9.96 -13.76
C VAL A 230 -4.09 -9.20 -13.14
N ALA A 231 -3.24 -9.88 -12.37
CA ALA A 231 -2.06 -9.31 -11.75
C ALA A 231 -1.09 -8.71 -12.79
N GLU A 232 -0.85 -9.40 -13.90
CA GLU A 232 0.03 -8.92 -14.97
C GLU A 232 -0.49 -7.63 -15.62
N ARG A 233 -1.81 -7.49 -15.76
CA ARG A 233 -2.44 -6.24 -16.27
C ARG A 233 -2.31 -5.09 -15.27
N ILE A 234 -2.52 -5.36 -13.98
CA ILE A 234 -2.43 -4.35 -12.92
C ILE A 234 -0.99 -3.86 -12.75
N LEU A 235 0.01 -4.76 -12.82
CA LEU A 235 1.42 -4.43 -12.64
C LEU A 235 2.04 -3.58 -13.76
N THR A 236 1.28 -3.25 -14.80
CA THR A 236 1.69 -2.23 -15.78
C THR A 236 1.52 -0.80 -15.26
N ASP A 237 0.76 -0.61 -14.18
CA ASP A 237 0.53 0.70 -13.55
C ASP A 237 1.67 1.01 -12.55
N ILE A 238 2.17 2.26 -12.61
CA ILE A 238 3.22 2.78 -11.72
C ILE A 238 2.81 2.73 -10.25
N VAL A 239 1.53 3.01 -9.94
CA VAL A 239 1.00 2.96 -8.58
C VAL A 239 1.02 1.52 -8.06
N ALA A 240 0.66 0.55 -8.90
CA ALA A 240 0.71 -0.86 -8.53
C ALA A 240 2.14 -1.34 -8.28
N GLN A 241 3.11 -0.88 -9.06
CA GLN A 241 4.53 -1.17 -8.84
C GLN A 241 5.06 -0.57 -7.53
N ALA A 242 4.65 0.67 -7.20
CA ALA A 242 4.99 1.28 -5.92
C ALA A 242 4.40 0.48 -4.75
N ASN A 243 3.11 0.13 -4.83
CA ASN A 243 2.44 -0.69 -3.83
C ASN A 243 3.09 -2.07 -3.67
N GLN A 244 3.57 -2.67 -4.77
CA GLN A 244 4.31 -3.94 -4.73
C GLN A 244 5.60 -3.80 -3.91
N ARG A 245 6.37 -2.74 -4.09
CA ARG A 245 7.60 -2.49 -3.30
C ARG A 245 7.31 -2.34 -1.80
N TYR A 246 6.22 -1.65 -1.44
CA TYR A 246 5.79 -1.55 -0.04
C TYR A 246 5.36 -2.90 0.51
N SER A 247 4.57 -3.66 -0.24
CA SER A 247 4.13 -5.00 0.15
C SER A 247 5.32 -5.95 0.33
N GLN A 248 6.31 -5.90 -0.55
CA GLN A 248 7.55 -6.67 -0.42
C GLN A 248 8.28 -6.34 0.88
N ARG A 249 8.54 -5.06 1.15
CA ARG A 249 9.23 -4.63 2.38
C ARG A 249 8.48 -5.05 3.64
N LEU A 250 7.14 -4.94 3.62
CA LEU A 250 6.31 -5.38 4.72
C LEU A 250 6.40 -6.89 4.93
N ALA A 251 6.29 -7.69 3.86
CA ALA A 251 6.38 -9.14 3.93
C ALA A 251 7.73 -9.60 4.49
N GLU A 252 8.84 -9.01 4.01
CA GLU A 252 10.19 -9.28 4.52
C GLU A 252 10.32 -8.93 6.00
N HIS A 253 9.82 -7.76 6.40
CA HIS A 253 9.87 -7.31 7.80
C HIS A 253 9.05 -8.25 8.70
N LEU A 254 7.82 -8.57 8.32
CA LEU A 254 6.95 -9.49 9.05
C LEU A 254 7.58 -10.88 9.16
N GLY A 255 8.09 -11.43 8.05
CA GLY A 255 8.71 -12.74 8.03
C GLY A 255 9.92 -12.82 8.98
N ARG A 256 10.79 -11.81 8.99
CA ARG A 256 11.93 -11.73 9.92
C ARG A 256 11.48 -11.62 11.37
N LYS A 257 10.51 -10.75 11.66
CA LYS A 257 9.98 -10.56 13.02
C LYS A 257 9.30 -11.80 13.57
N LEU A 258 8.48 -12.47 12.76
CA LEU A 258 7.84 -13.73 13.14
C LEU A 258 8.88 -14.85 13.32
N SER A 259 9.90 -14.91 12.49
CA SER A 259 11.04 -15.84 12.65
C SER A 259 11.75 -15.62 13.98
N GLN A 260 12.07 -14.38 14.32
CA GLN A 260 12.67 -14.03 15.60
C GLN A 260 11.78 -14.41 16.80
N ALA A 261 10.50 -14.06 16.72
CA ALA A 261 9.54 -14.31 17.81
C ALA A 261 9.25 -15.79 18.03
N THR A 262 9.26 -16.60 16.98
CA THR A 262 8.92 -18.04 17.04
C THR A 262 10.14 -18.94 17.14
N GLY A 263 11.35 -18.42 16.93
CA GLY A 263 12.58 -19.23 16.80
C GLY A 263 12.57 -20.15 15.58
N ARG A 264 11.69 -19.92 14.61
CA ARG A 264 11.55 -20.72 13.38
C ARG A 264 12.17 -20.02 12.18
N PRO A 265 12.75 -20.77 11.21
CA PRO A 265 13.37 -20.16 10.04
C PRO A 265 12.34 -19.39 9.21
N TYR A 266 12.73 -18.21 8.73
CA TYR A 266 12.00 -17.50 7.67
C TYR A 266 12.31 -18.14 6.33
N ARG A 267 11.28 -18.58 5.63
CA ARG A 267 11.38 -19.27 4.33
C ARG A 267 10.90 -18.42 3.16
N GLY A 268 10.54 -17.14 3.44
CA GLY A 268 10.20 -16.21 2.38
C GLY A 268 11.41 -15.96 1.50
N ARG A 269 11.21 -16.07 0.19
CA ARG A 269 12.19 -15.63 -0.81
C ARG A 269 11.61 -14.41 -1.51
N SER A 270 12.44 -13.41 -1.73
CA SER A 270 12.17 -12.39 -2.73
C SER A 270 12.09 -13.07 -4.10
N PRO A 271 11.24 -12.57 -5.03
CA PRO A 271 11.25 -13.06 -6.42
C PRO A 271 12.53 -12.63 -7.12
N GLY A 272 13.68 -13.14 -6.72
CA GLY A 272 14.99 -12.75 -7.24
C GLY A 272 16.17 -13.38 -6.52
N ASP A 273 15.93 -14.16 -5.48
CA ASP A 273 16.96 -14.98 -4.79
C ASP A 273 16.96 -16.43 -5.29
#